data_9f2b857fca807df698da3a872503e08d
#
_entry.id   9f2b857fca807df698da3a872503e08d
#
_cell.length_a   1.000
_cell.length_b   1.000
_cell.length_c   1.000
_cell.angle_alpha   90.00
_cell.angle_beta   90.00
_cell.angle_gamma   90.00
#
_symmetry.space_group_name_H-M   'P 1'
#
loop_
_entity.id
_entity.type
_entity.pdbx_description
1 polymer ?
#
loop_
_entity_poly.entity_id
_entity_poly.type
_entity_poly.pdbx_seq_one_letter_code
_entity_poly.pdbx_strand_id
1 'polypeptide(L)'
;GDHRDLHSFPTRRSSDLRKIADTLRSNGYTSVDHKTIGNYLDYLCDAFLFYKVQRYDIKGKAYLKTLHKYYVCDIGIRNAMLNFRQLEPTHTIENIVYLELLRRGYIVDIGNNSDKEIDFMAKDMNNTYYIQVSYSVIDPSTRERELSSFRNLDDGYKKIVITMDNDPFTNLENGYKKINMLDFLLDESSLEKA
;
A
#
# COMPACT_ATOMS: atom_id res chain seq x y z
N GLY A 1 -0.46 -28.70 15.68
CA GLY A 1 -0.63 -28.31 14.31
C GLY A 1 -0.03 -26.93 14.10
N ASP A 2 0.88 -26.85 13.19
CA ASP A 2 1.70 -25.68 12.90
C ASP A 2 0.85 -24.57 12.26
N HIS A 3 0.53 -23.54 13.01
CA HIS A 3 -0.24 -22.36 12.56
C HIS A 3 0.67 -21.28 11.98
N ARG A 4 1.71 -21.67 11.24
CA ARG A 4 2.58 -20.73 10.56
C ARG A 4 1.99 -20.38 9.21
N ASP A 5 1.87 -19.10 8.92
CA ASP A 5 1.75 -18.46 7.61
C ASP A 5 0.36 -18.13 6.99
N LEU A 6 -0.67 -17.89 7.79
CA LEU A 6 -1.79 -17.06 7.31
C LEU A 6 -1.54 -15.55 7.60
N HIS A 7 -0.28 -15.16 7.70
CA HIS A 7 0.16 -13.93 8.36
C HIS A 7 0.26 -12.68 7.49
N SER A 8 -0.14 -12.73 6.24
CA SER A 8 -0.25 -11.51 5.45
C SER A 8 -1.45 -11.60 4.53
N PHE A 9 -2.43 -10.73 4.74
CA PHE A 9 -3.35 -10.42 3.66
C PHE A 9 -2.50 -10.05 2.44
N PRO A 10 -2.81 -10.60 1.27
CA PRO A 10 -1.92 -10.47 0.12
C PRO A 10 -1.87 -9.03 -0.36
N THR A 11 -0.86 -8.32 0.07
CA THR A 11 -0.44 -7.07 -0.55
C THR A 11 0.49 -7.32 -1.74
N ARG A 12 0.65 -8.59 -2.21
CA ARG A 12 1.75 -8.94 -3.13
C ARG A 12 1.34 -9.91 -4.25
N ARG A 13 1.84 -9.63 -5.47
CA ARG A 13 2.18 -10.44 -6.67
C ARG A 13 1.34 -11.68 -7.03
N SER A 14 1.28 -12.03 -8.31
CA SER A 14 0.69 -13.29 -8.80
C SER A 14 1.28 -14.56 -8.14
N SER A 15 2.50 -14.49 -7.60
CA SER A 15 3.10 -15.52 -6.75
C SER A 15 2.31 -15.75 -5.45
N ASP A 16 1.61 -14.75 -4.96
CA ASP A 16 0.88 -14.84 -3.69
C ASP A 16 -0.47 -15.55 -3.87
N LEU A 17 -1.12 -15.37 -5.02
CA LEU A 17 -2.33 -16.16 -5.35
C LEU A 17 -2.00 -17.65 -5.43
N ARG A 18 -0.83 -18.00 -5.97
CA ARG A 18 -0.36 -19.40 -5.99
C ARG A 18 -0.09 -19.90 -4.58
N LYS A 19 0.60 -19.13 -3.74
CA LYS A 19 0.86 -19.49 -2.34
C LYS A 19 -0.44 -19.68 -1.56
N ILE A 20 -1.42 -18.78 -1.74
CA ILE A 20 -2.75 -18.94 -1.12
C ILE A 20 -3.40 -20.24 -1.58
N ALA A 21 -3.42 -20.51 -2.89
CA ALA A 21 -3.98 -21.74 -3.43
C ALA A 21 -3.25 -22.98 -2.89
N ASP A 22 -1.92 -22.95 -2.80
CA ASP A 22 -1.11 -24.04 -2.26
C ASP A 22 -1.40 -24.28 -0.77
N THR A 23 -1.52 -23.19 0.02
CA THR A 23 -1.90 -23.28 1.44
C THR A 23 -3.31 -23.87 1.61
N LEU A 24 -4.27 -23.44 0.80
CA LEU A 24 -5.63 -24.00 0.86
C LEU A 24 -5.64 -25.48 0.46
N ARG A 25 -4.87 -25.87 -0.56
CA ARG A 25 -4.76 -27.29 -0.93
C ARG A 25 -4.13 -28.14 0.17
N SER A 26 -3.11 -27.65 0.85
CA SER A 26 -2.51 -28.35 2.00
C SER A 26 -3.47 -28.50 3.18
N ASN A 27 -4.47 -27.62 3.27
CA ASN A 27 -5.56 -27.68 4.27
C ASN A 27 -6.80 -28.48 3.78
N GLY A 28 -6.69 -29.22 2.68
CA GLY A 28 -7.75 -30.14 2.22
C GLY A 28 -8.68 -29.57 1.14
N TYR A 29 -8.50 -28.34 0.71
CA TYR A 29 -9.28 -27.73 -0.40
C TYR A 29 -8.64 -28.04 -1.74
N THR A 30 -8.70 -29.28 -2.19
CA THR A 30 -7.92 -29.80 -3.34
C THR A 30 -8.29 -29.20 -4.69
N SER A 31 -9.50 -28.64 -4.84
CA SER A 31 -10.01 -28.08 -6.11
C SER A 31 -9.66 -26.60 -6.32
N VAL A 32 -8.92 -25.97 -5.40
CA VAL A 32 -8.62 -24.55 -5.46
C VAL A 32 -7.31 -24.30 -6.20
N ASP A 33 -7.37 -23.52 -7.27
CA ASP A 33 -6.21 -23.03 -8.01
C ASP A 33 -6.08 -21.50 -7.92
N HIS A 34 -5.01 -20.94 -8.49
CA HIS A 34 -4.76 -19.50 -8.46
C HIS A 34 -5.81 -18.69 -9.23
N LYS A 35 -6.47 -19.28 -10.23
CA LYS A 35 -7.57 -18.64 -10.98
C LYS A 35 -8.81 -18.53 -10.11
N THR A 36 -9.12 -19.59 -9.36
CA THR A 36 -10.22 -19.62 -8.40
C THR A 36 -10.04 -18.54 -7.33
N ILE A 37 -8.81 -18.38 -6.79
CA ILE A 37 -8.50 -17.30 -5.86
C ILE A 37 -8.68 -15.93 -6.49
N GLY A 38 -8.21 -15.75 -7.74
CA GLY A 38 -8.41 -14.52 -8.50
C GLY A 38 -9.89 -14.15 -8.62
N ASN A 39 -10.74 -15.12 -9.01
CA ASN A 39 -12.18 -14.92 -9.12
C ASN A 39 -12.82 -14.54 -7.75
N TYR A 40 -12.40 -15.17 -6.65
CA TYR A 40 -12.89 -14.79 -5.32
C TYR A 40 -12.50 -13.37 -4.93
N LEU A 41 -11.28 -12.94 -5.25
CA LEU A 41 -10.86 -11.56 -5.03
C LEU A 41 -11.67 -10.58 -5.89
N ASP A 42 -11.95 -10.92 -7.14
CA ASP A 42 -12.80 -10.08 -8.00
C ASP A 42 -14.23 -9.99 -7.42
N TYR A 43 -14.83 -11.08 -6.95
CA TYR A 43 -16.13 -11.06 -6.27
C TYR A 43 -16.12 -10.22 -4.98
N LEU A 44 -15.03 -10.26 -4.21
CA LEU A 44 -14.88 -9.42 -3.03
C LEU A 44 -14.73 -7.93 -3.39
N CYS A 45 -14.12 -7.62 -4.54
CA CYS A 45 -14.09 -6.26 -5.06
C CYS A 45 -15.49 -5.81 -5.55
N ASP A 46 -16.21 -6.67 -6.26
CA ASP A 46 -17.59 -6.39 -6.72
C ASP A 46 -18.56 -6.19 -5.55
N ALA A 47 -18.31 -6.89 -4.42
CA ALA A 47 -19.05 -6.71 -3.18
C ALA A 47 -18.59 -5.50 -2.35
N PHE A 48 -17.68 -4.68 -2.86
CA PHE A 48 -17.12 -3.51 -2.17
C PHE A 48 -16.41 -3.83 -0.83
N LEU A 49 -15.92 -5.05 -0.66
CA LEU A 49 -15.14 -5.42 0.52
C LEU A 49 -13.63 -5.16 0.33
N PHE A 50 -13.18 -5.15 -0.92
CA PHE A 50 -11.81 -4.85 -1.30
C PHE A 50 -11.74 -3.85 -2.44
N TYR A 51 -10.67 -3.06 -2.43
CA TYR A 51 -10.23 -2.25 -3.56
C TYR A 51 -9.05 -2.92 -4.25
N LYS A 52 -9.13 -3.06 -5.58
CA LYS A 52 -8.06 -3.60 -6.42
C LYS A 52 -7.29 -2.46 -7.05
N VAL A 53 -6.02 -2.32 -6.71
CA VAL A 53 -5.17 -1.22 -7.15
C VAL A 53 -4.14 -1.72 -8.16
N GLN A 54 -4.02 -1.00 -9.27
CA GLN A 54 -3.08 -1.33 -10.33
C GLN A 54 -1.67 -0.85 -9.99
N ARG A 55 -0.67 -1.51 -10.59
CA ARG A 55 0.71 -1.06 -10.53
C ARG A 55 1.06 -0.30 -11.80
N TYR A 56 1.70 0.83 -11.62
CA TYR A 56 2.18 1.66 -12.70
C TYR A 56 3.71 1.67 -12.73
N ASP A 57 4.29 1.23 -13.84
CA ASP A 57 5.72 1.36 -14.08
C ASP A 57 6.04 2.82 -14.43
N ILE A 58 6.72 3.51 -13.53
CA ILE A 58 6.99 4.93 -13.64
C ILE A 58 7.94 5.21 -14.80
N LYS A 59 8.97 4.37 -14.98
CA LYS A 59 9.96 4.53 -16.06
C LYS A 59 9.41 4.10 -17.42
N GLY A 60 8.71 2.95 -17.45
CA GLY A 60 8.07 2.44 -18.65
C GLY A 60 6.80 3.18 -19.04
N LYS A 61 6.27 4.05 -18.16
CA LYS A 61 5.02 4.81 -18.35
C LYS A 61 3.84 3.92 -18.77
N ALA A 62 3.70 2.76 -18.11
CA ALA A 62 2.70 1.76 -18.48
C ALA A 62 2.14 1.03 -17.23
N TYR A 63 0.88 0.64 -17.32
CA TYR A 63 0.28 -0.22 -16.30
C TYR A 63 0.79 -1.66 -16.43
N LEU A 64 1.11 -2.26 -15.28
CA LEU A 64 1.53 -3.66 -15.21
C LEU A 64 0.30 -4.57 -15.17
N LYS A 65 0.20 -5.48 -16.13
CA LYS A 65 -1.00 -6.32 -16.35
C LYS A 65 -1.31 -7.33 -15.22
N THR A 66 -0.37 -7.65 -14.36
CA THR A 66 -0.48 -8.85 -13.50
C THR A 66 -0.21 -8.64 -12.01
N LEU A 67 0.07 -7.45 -11.55
CA LEU A 67 0.51 -7.20 -10.17
C LEU A 67 -0.40 -6.19 -9.49
N HIS A 68 -1.58 -6.64 -9.02
CA HIS A 68 -2.48 -5.80 -8.25
C HIS A 68 -2.13 -5.86 -6.76
N LYS A 69 -2.41 -4.78 -6.06
CA LYS A 69 -2.45 -4.71 -4.59
C LYS A 69 -3.91 -4.58 -4.16
N TYR A 70 -4.25 -5.14 -3.01
CA TYR A 70 -5.63 -5.12 -2.52
C TYR A 70 -5.68 -4.44 -1.17
N TYR A 71 -6.63 -3.54 -0.98
CA TYR A 71 -6.91 -2.85 0.27
C TYR A 71 -8.31 -3.17 0.73
N VAL A 72 -8.51 -3.33 2.04
CA VAL A 72 -9.85 -3.56 2.59
C VAL A 72 -10.62 -2.25 2.69
N CYS A 73 -11.92 -2.29 2.46
CA CYS A 73 -12.77 -1.10 2.60
C CYS A 73 -12.96 -0.71 4.08
N ASP A 74 -12.83 -1.66 4.99
CA ASP A 74 -13.05 -1.45 6.43
C ASP A 74 -12.08 -2.30 7.25
N ILE A 75 -11.20 -1.63 8.00
CA ILE A 75 -10.21 -2.27 8.86
C ILE A 75 -10.87 -2.98 10.05
N GLY A 76 -12.02 -2.49 10.51
CA GLY A 76 -12.77 -3.12 11.59
C GLY A 76 -13.26 -4.50 11.17
N ILE A 77 -13.82 -4.64 9.97
CA ILE A 77 -14.21 -5.94 9.40
C ILE A 77 -13.00 -6.88 9.31
N ARG A 78 -11.88 -6.40 8.77
CA ARG A 78 -10.63 -7.18 8.69
C ARG A 78 -10.21 -7.67 10.07
N ASN A 79 -10.15 -6.78 11.05
CA ASN A 79 -9.69 -7.11 12.38
C ASN A 79 -10.64 -8.10 13.08
N ALA A 80 -11.95 -7.94 12.91
CA ALA A 80 -12.95 -8.87 13.43
C ALA A 80 -12.77 -10.28 12.83
N MET A 81 -12.58 -10.39 11.51
CA MET A 81 -12.33 -11.68 10.84
C MET A 81 -11.03 -12.35 11.32
N LEU A 82 -10.02 -11.57 11.68
CA LEU A 82 -8.75 -12.06 12.23
C LEU A 82 -8.78 -12.23 13.76
N ASN A 83 -9.96 -12.11 14.40
CA ASN A 83 -10.12 -12.14 15.85
C ASN A 83 -9.15 -11.19 16.59
N PHE A 84 -8.83 -10.05 16.01
CA PHE A 84 -7.91 -9.01 16.53
C PHE A 84 -6.51 -9.54 16.88
N ARG A 85 -6.09 -10.67 16.29
CA ARG A 85 -4.82 -11.33 16.65
C ARG A 85 -3.60 -10.82 15.89
N GLN A 86 -3.80 -10.06 14.81
CA GLN A 86 -2.72 -9.63 13.93
C GLN A 86 -2.89 -8.16 13.57
N LEU A 87 -2.52 -7.33 14.51
CA LEU A 87 -2.45 -5.90 14.28
C LEU A 87 -1.04 -5.56 13.79
N GLU A 88 -0.83 -5.59 12.49
CA GLU A 88 0.39 -5.07 11.89
C GLU A 88 0.21 -3.57 11.62
N PRO A 89 0.81 -2.69 12.43
CA PRO A 89 0.55 -1.25 12.36
C PRO A 89 0.85 -0.66 10.98
N THR A 90 1.95 -1.06 10.35
CA THR A 90 2.38 -0.50 9.06
C THR A 90 1.35 -0.77 7.96
N HIS A 91 0.86 -2.00 7.82
CA HIS A 91 -0.17 -2.31 6.83
C HIS A 91 -1.51 -1.64 7.13
N THR A 92 -1.80 -1.45 8.42
CA THR A 92 -3.02 -0.74 8.83
C THR A 92 -2.97 0.73 8.43
N ILE A 93 -1.87 1.42 8.73
CA ILE A 93 -1.73 2.84 8.35
C ILE A 93 -1.66 3.02 6.83
N GLU A 94 -1.01 2.11 6.12
CA GLU A 94 -1.00 2.14 4.65
C GLU A 94 -2.42 2.03 4.08
N ASN A 95 -3.24 1.11 4.60
CA ASN A 95 -4.64 0.98 4.18
C ASN A 95 -5.46 2.24 4.50
N ILE A 96 -5.24 2.87 5.66
CA ILE A 96 -5.91 4.13 6.02
C ILE A 96 -5.51 5.25 5.06
N VAL A 97 -4.22 5.38 4.74
CA VAL A 97 -3.75 6.39 3.76
C VAL A 97 -4.41 6.16 2.41
N TYR A 98 -4.48 4.92 1.95
CA TYR A 98 -5.16 4.59 0.69
C TYR A 98 -6.61 5.06 0.68
N LEU A 99 -7.40 4.72 1.71
CA LEU A 99 -8.81 5.10 1.80
C LEU A 99 -8.98 6.62 1.88
N GLU A 100 -8.11 7.30 2.60
CA GLU A 100 -8.13 8.75 2.69
C GLU A 100 -7.80 9.43 1.36
N LEU A 101 -6.82 8.92 0.61
CA LEU A 101 -6.52 9.42 -0.73
C LEU A 101 -7.73 9.28 -1.67
N LEU A 102 -8.43 8.14 -1.62
CA LEU A 102 -9.67 7.95 -2.38
C LEU A 102 -10.77 8.92 -1.94
N ARG A 103 -10.94 9.13 -0.62
CA ARG A 103 -11.92 10.06 -0.08
C ARG A 103 -11.69 11.48 -0.58
N ARG A 104 -10.42 11.87 -0.75
CA ARG A 104 -10.02 13.18 -1.30
C ARG A 104 -10.17 13.27 -2.82
N GLY A 105 -10.56 12.19 -3.49
CA GLY A 105 -10.78 12.15 -4.93
C GLY A 105 -9.53 11.91 -5.78
N TYR A 106 -8.42 11.47 -5.18
CA TYR A 106 -7.23 11.08 -5.95
C TYR A 106 -7.45 9.77 -6.70
N ILE A 107 -6.90 9.69 -7.90
CA ILE A 107 -6.64 8.42 -8.59
C ILE A 107 -5.35 7.86 -8.01
N VAL A 108 -5.42 6.64 -7.46
CA VAL A 108 -4.31 6.04 -6.72
C VAL A 108 -3.84 4.78 -7.42
N ASP A 109 -2.56 4.76 -7.77
CA ASP A 109 -1.84 3.61 -8.30
C ASP A 109 -0.71 3.21 -7.35
N ILE A 110 -0.22 1.99 -7.45
CA ILE A 110 1.04 1.57 -6.82
C ILE A 110 2.18 1.91 -7.77
N GLY A 111 3.14 2.71 -7.31
CA GLY A 111 4.30 3.06 -8.13
C GLY A 111 5.30 1.91 -8.20
N ASN A 112 5.80 1.63 -9.40
CA ASN A 112 6.93 0.72 -9.61
C ASN A 112 8.10 1.50 -10.20
N ASN A 113 9.16 1.68 -9.41
CA ASN A 113 10.39 2.33 -9.83
C ASN A 113 11.51 1.27 -9.96
N SER A 114 11.57 0.63 -11.11
CA SER A 114 12.48 -0.49 -11.41
C SER A 114 12.22 -1.69 -10.49
N ASP A 115 13.06 -1.91 -9.48
CA ASP A 115 12.99 -3.00 -8.50
C ASP A 115 12.31 -2.59 -7.19
N LYS A 116 11.96 -1.30 -7.04
CA LYS A 116 11.38 -0.75 -5.81
C LYS A 116 9.94 -0.32 -5.99
N GLU A 117 9.15 -0.60 -4.98
CA GLU A 117 7.75 -0.19 -4.91
C GLU A 117 7.65 1.16 -4.21
N ILE A 118 6.82 2.04 -4.74
CA ILE A 118 6.30 3.22 -4.06
C ILE A 118 4.87 2.90 -3.67
N ASP A 119 4.54 3.06 -2.39
CA ASP A 119 3.25 2.63 -1.88
C ASP A 119 2.10 3.26 -2.65
N PHE A 120 2.18 4.57 -2.93
CA PHE A 120 1.15 5.24 -3.72
C PHE A 120 1.72 6.27 -4.69
N MET A 121 1.15 6.29 -5.88
CA MET A 121 1.19 7.39 -6.81
C MET A 121 -0.21 7.99 -6.86
N ALA A 122 -0.43 9.09 -6.14
CA ALA A 122 -1.71 9.77 -6.03
C ALA A 122 -1.77 10.93 -7.03
N LYS A 123 -2.81 10.94 -7.86
CA LYS A 123 -2.98 11.92 -8.95
C LYS A 123 -4.33 12.60 -8.83
N ASP A 124 -4.35 13.89 -9.02
CA ASP A 124 -5.54 14.68 -9.34
C ASP A 124 -5.38 15.39 -10.69
N MET A 125 -6.25 16.36 -10.99
CA MET A 125 -6.21 17.11 -12.26
C MET A 125 -4.93 17.95 -12.43
N ASN A 126 -4.28 18.37 -11.33
CA ASN A 126 -3.20 19.33 -11.33
C ASN A 126 -1.88 18.78 -10.80
N ASN A 127 -1.95 17.76 -9.94
CA ASN A 127 -0.81 17.31 -9.16
C ASN A 127 -0.61 15.80 -9.25
N THR A 128 0.63 15.38 -9.06
CA THR A 128 1.01 13.99 -8.82
C THR A 128 1.93 13.95 -7.61
N TYR A 129 1.66 13.05 -6.69
CA TYR A 129 2.43 12.83 -5.48
C TYR A 129 2.93 11.39 -5.44
N TYR A 130 4.20 11.21 -5.07
CA TYR A 130 4.74 9.91 -4.69
C TYR A 130 4.74 9.81 -3.18
N ILE A 131 4.07 8.82 -2.65
CA ILE A 131 3.83 8.67 -1.21
C ILE A 131 4.35 7.32 -0.75
N GLN A 132 5.18 7.35 0.29
CA GLN A 132 5.62 6.18 1.03
C GLN A 132 5.00 6.23 2.43
N VAL A 133 4.60 5.08 2.95
CA VAL A 133 3.97 4.99 4.27
C VAL A 133 4.82 4.09 5.16
N SER A 134 5.24 4.62 6.29
CA SER A 134 6.01 3.87 7.29
C SER A 134 5.51 4.19 8.67
N TYR A 135 5.55 3.23 9.60
CA TYR A 135 5.19 3.50 10.98
C TYR A 135 6.13 4.54 11.59
N SER A 136 7.43 4.43 11.32
CA SER A 136 8.44 5.39 11.77
C SER A 136 9.63 5.40 10.81
N VAL A 137 10.24 6.56 10.63
CA VAL A 137 11.50 6.76 9.91
C VAL A 137 12.58 7.41 10.80
N ILE A 138 12.44 7.32 12.12
CA ILE A 138 13.44 7.80 13.06
C ILE A 138 14.74 7.00 12.93
N ASP A 139 14.62 5.67 12.82
CA ASP A 139 15.77 4.80 12.60
C ASP A 139 16.39 5.06 11.21
N PRO A 140 17.71 5.37 11.13
CA PRO A 140 18.37 5.71 9.88
C PRO A 140 18.31 4.59 8.82
N SER A 141 18.37 3.33 9.23
CA SER A 141 18.32 2.20 8.29
C SER A 141 16.93 2.03 7.68
N THR A 142 15.89 2.19 8.48
CA THR A 142 14.50 2.21 8.02
C THR A 142 14.25 3.39 7.09
N ARG A 143 14.68 4.58 7.48
CA ARG A 143 14.55 5.80 6.66
C ARG A 143 15.22 5.62 5.31
N GLU A 144 16.48 5.18 5.26
CA GLU A 144 17.20 4.92 4.02
C GLU A 144 16.48 3.92 3.11
N ARG A 145 15.94 2.85 3.69
CA ARG A 145 15.14 1.85 2.96
C ARG A 145 13.92 2.48 2.31
N GLU A 146 13.10 3.22 3.07
CA GLU A 146 11.88 3.85 2.58
C GLU A 146 12.18 4.91 1.51
N LEU A 147 13.13 5.81 1.78
CA LEU A 147 13.51 6.86 0.83
C LEU A 147 14.15 6.33 -0.45
N SER A 148 14.73 5.14 -0.39
CA SER A 148 15.38 4.53 -1.55
C SER A 148 14.42 4.24 -2.71
N SER A 149 13.12 4.14 -2.45
CA SER A 149 12.07 3.97 -3.48
C SER A 149 11.94 5.19 -4.38
N PHE A 150 12.28 6.38 -3.88
CA PHE A 150 12.22 7.64 -4.62
C PHE A 150 13.47 7.96 -5.44
N ARG A 151 14.53 7.18 -5.31
CA ARG A 151 15.79 7.44 -6.01
C ARG A 151 15.62 7.39 -7.53
N ASN A 152 16.33 8.28 -8.23
CA ASN A 152 16.32 8.39 -9.69
C ASN A 152 14.92 8.68 -10.29
N LEU A 153 14.08 9.39 -9.54
CA LEU A 153 12.83 9.99 -10.04
C LEU A 153 13.02 11.50 -10.18
N ASP A 154 13.41 11.93 -11.40
CA ASP A 154 13.74 13.33 -11.72
C ASP A 154 12.57 14.02 -12.45
N ASP A 155 11.34 13.64 -12.14
CA ASP A 155 10.13 14.13 -12.80
C ASP A 155 9.47 15.35 -12.12
N GLY A 156 10.10 15.89 -11.10
CA GLY A 156 9.64 17.09 -10.39
C GLY A 156 8.42 16.89 -9.48
N TYR A 157 7.84 15.69 -9.40
CA TYR A 157 6.72 15.43 -8.51
C TYR A 157 7.17 15.37 -7.04
N LYS A 158 6.30 15.83 -6.12
CA LYS A 158 6.58 15.81 -4.70
C LYS A 158 6.69 14.37 -4.19
N LYS A 159 7.71 14.13 -3.37
CA LYS A 159 7.99 12.85 -2.71
C LYS A 159 7.75 13.02 -1.23
N ILE A 160 6.77 12.29 -0.70
CA ILE A 160 6.23 12.46 0.63
C ILE A 160 6.29 11.15 1.40
N VAL A 161 6.72 11.19 2.64
CA VAL A 161 6.66 10.06 3.58
C VAL A 161 5.62 10.37 4.64
N ILE A 162 4.63 9.51 4.79
CA ILE A 162 3.62 9.62 5.86
C ILE A 162 4.00 8.66 6.98
N THR A 163 4.10 9.18 8.22
CA THR A 163 4.55 8.40 9.38
C THR A 163 3.73 8.70 10.62
N MET A 164 3.89 7.86 11.66
CA MET A 164 3.38 8.13 13.01
C MET A 164 4.35 8.94 13.88
N ASP A 165 5.49 9.37 13.33
CA ASP A 165 6.48 10.15 14.07
C ASP A 165 5.93 11.51 14.47
N ASN A 166 6.10 11.88 15.73
CA ASN A 166 5.65 13.18 16.30
C ASN A 166 6.75 14.23 16.38
N ASP A 167 7.88 14.01 15.72
CA ASP A 167 8.95 15.01 15.68
C ASP A 167 8.60 16.16 14.73
N PRO A 168 9.14 17.39 14.98
CA PRO A 168 8.80 18.57 14.19
C PRO A 168 9.49 18.63 12.83
N PHE A 169 10.30 17.64 12.48
CA PHE A 169 11.07 17.66 11.24
C PHE A 169 10.21 17.22 10.06
N THR A 170 9.83 18.17 9.22
CA THR A 170 9.00 17.93 8.01
C THR A 170 9.84 17.76 6.74
N ASN A 171 11.12 18.14 6.77
CA ASN A 171 12.02 18.00 5.63
C ASN A 171 12.99 16.84 5.85
N LEU A 172 13.07 15.98 4.87
CA LEU A 172 14.01 14.87 4.80
C LEU A 172 15.11 15.16 3.76
N GLU A 173 16.04 14.23 3.63
CA GLU A 173 17.12 14.32 2.64
C GLU A 173 16.56 14.46 1.22
N ASN A 174 17.32 15.09 0.32
CA ASN A 174 16.98 15.26 -1.11
C ASN A 174 15.69 16.05 -1.37
N GLY A 175 15.25 16.86 -0.41
CA GLY A 175 14.02 17.67 -0.54
C GLY A 175 12.72 16.87 -0.37
N TYR A 176 12.81 15.64 0.08
CA TYR A 176 11.63 14.85 0.40
C TYR A 176 10.92 15.42 1.64
N LYS A 177 9.62 15.23 1.72
CA LYS A 177 8.80 15.76 2.80
C LYS A 177 8.30 14.64 3.70
N LYS A 178 8.13 14.96 4.99
CA LYS A 178 7.50 14.08 5.97
C LYS A 178 6.23 14.74 6.51
N ILE A 179 5.17 13.96 6.59
CA ILE A 179 3.89 14.38 7.18
C ILE A 179 3.54 13.38 8.29
N ASN A 180 3.12 13.89 9.44
CA ASN A 180 2.53 13.02 10.47
C ASN A 180 1.16 12.51 9.97
N MET A 181 0.85 11.27 10.28
CA MET A 181 -0.39 10.60 9.86
C MET A 181 -1.65 11.34 10.32
N LEU A 182 -1.66 11.88 11.55
CA LEU A 182 -2.81 12.63 12.07
C LEU A 182 -2.96 13.96 11.34
N ASP A 183 -1.87 14.66 11.08
CA ASP A 183 -1.90 15.90 10.28
C ASP A 183 -2.40 15.63 8.88
N PHE A 184 -1.97 14.52 8.26
CA PHE A 184 -2.48 14.08 6.96
C PHE A 184 -3.99 13.87 7.02
N LEU A 185 -4.53 13.20 8.02
CA LEU A 185 -5.96 12.89 8.11
C LEU A 185 -6.82 14.12 8.44
N LEU A 186 -6.31 15.06 9.22
CA LEU A 186 -7.05 16.25 9.71
C LEU A 186 -6.99 17.44 8.77
N ASP A 187 -5.99 17.53 7.90
CA ASP A 187 -5.81 18.63 6.95
C ASP A 187 -5.84 18.11 5.51
N GLU A 188 -6.93 18.37 4.80
CA GLU A 188 -7.11 17.94 3.40
C GLU A 188 -6.05 18.54 2.46
N SER A 189 -5.50 19.72 2.80
CA SER A 189 -4.44 20.38 2.02
C SER A 189 -3.02 19.96 2.41
N SER A 190 -2.85 18.98 3.28
CA SER A 190 -1.55 18.54 3.81
C SER A 190 -0.54 18.17 2.72
N LEU A 191 -0.97 17.52 1.62
CA LEU A 191 -0.09 17.15 0.51
C LEU A 191 0.36 18.37 -0.32
N GLU A 192 -0.48 19.40 -0.40
CA GLU A 192 -0.15 20.63 -1.14
C GLU A 192 0.84 21.49 -0.36
N LYS A 193 0.74 21.50 0.97
CA LYS A 193 1.61 22.27 1.87
C LYS A 193 2.99 21.64 2.09
N ALA A 194 3.12 20.35 1.80
CA ALA A 194 4.36 19.59 1.99
C ALA A 194 5.48 19.99 1.00
#